data_e1b04b13f3c2b8c6ed9bf74be2edafc8
#
_entry.id   e1b04b13f3c2b8c6ed9bf74be2edafc8
#
_cell.length_a   1.000
_cell.length_b   1.000
_cell.length_c   1.000
_cell.angle_alpha   90.00
_cell.angle_beta   90.00
_cell.angle_gamma   90.00
#
_symmetry.space_group_name_H-M   'P 1'
#
loop_
_entity.id
_entity.type
_entity.pdbx_description
1 polymer ?
#
loop_
_entity_poly.entity_id
_entity_poly.type
_entity_poly.pdbx_seq_one_letter_code
_entity_poly.pdbx_strand_id
1 'polypeptide(L)'
;VNEANSLRILRTLDKYLEREIDLVVYGKSALHLLYDGDSRIGVTNDVDLIVPEIQVKTFDQRVDFWDALEKTNEELESTGLYLSHIFDEKQVILHPSWFSSKLKILIGRLNHLNIFVPSPMDLILTKMMRIDPLDRADMVFIFEKSEIKPEKLQNYCLEAICPDQLEIRDAFENNKSWLREQGMV
;
A
#
# COMPACT_ATOMS: atom_id res chain seq x y z
N VAL A 1 -23.86 -0.43 8.06
CA VAL A 1 -22.74 -0.55 7.10
C VAL A 1 -21.62 -1.23 7.86
N ASN A 2 -21.19 -2.41 7.40
CA ASN A 2 -20.02 -3.07 8.00
C ASN A 2 -18.78 -2.25 7.67
N GLU A 3 -17.99 -1.92 8.67
CA GLU A 3 -16.71 -1.24 8.51
C GLU A 3 -15.73 -2.10 7.68
N ALA A 4 -15.00 -1.48 6.77
CA ALA A 4 -13.97 -2.20 6.00
C ALA A 4 -12.89 -2.80 6.94
N ASN A 5 -12.43 -4.00 6.64
CA ASN A 5 -11.44 -4.72 7.45
C ASN A 5 -10.17 -3.90 7.72
N SER A 6 -9.67 -3.19 6.70
CA SER A 6 -8.50 -2.32 6.83
C SER A 6 -8.70 -1.20 7.85
N LEU A 7 -9.90 -0.58 7.88
CA LEU A 7 -10.24 0.43 8.88
C LEU A 7 -10.30 -0.14 10.29
N ARG A 8 -10.88 -1.33 10.43
CA ARG A 8 -10.95 -2.04 11.72
C ARG A 8 -9.55 -2.34 12.25
N ILE A 9 -8.64 -2.86 11.41
CA ILE A 9 -7.25 -3.12 11.79
C ILE A 9 -6.56 -1.83 12.26
N LEU A 10 -6.65 -0.76 11.45
CA LEU A 10 -6.00 0.52 11.76
C LEU A 10 -6.56 1.20 13.02
N ARG A 11 -7.87 1.11 13.27
CA ARG A 11 -8.47 1.63 14.51
C ARG A 11 -8.08 0.82 15.73
N THR A 12 -7.94 -0.50 15.58
CA THR A 12 -7.46 -1.34 16.69
C THR A 12 -6.00 -1.01 17.00
N LEU A 13 -5.16 -0.76 15.99
CA LEU A 13 -3.79 -0.30 16.18
C LEU A 13 -3.75 1.06 16.90
N ASP A 14 -4.53 2.04 16.44
CA ASP A 14 -4.62 3.38 17.05
C ASP A 14 -4.99 3.35 18.54
N LYS A 15 -5.84 2.40 18.93
CA LYS A 15 -6.25 2.17 20.33
C LYS A 15 -5.08 1.83 21.24
N TYR A 16 -4.07 1.12 20.71
CA TYR A 16 -2.92 0.64 21.50
C TYR A 16 -1.67 1.51 21.35
N LEU A 17 -1.66 2.45 20.41
CA LEU A 17 -0.56 3.40 20.27
C LEU A 17 -0.57 4.42 21.42
N GLU A 18 0.63 4.75 21.91
CA GLU A 18 0.83 5.76 22.98
C GLU A 18 1.30 7.11 22.42
N ARG A 19 1.86 7.13 21.21
CA ARG A 19 2.43 8.33 20.59
C ARG A 19 2.06 8.37 19.11
N GLU A 20 2.03 9.58 18.56
CA GLU A 20 1.76 9.78 17.14
C GLU A 20 2.77 9.04 16.26
N ILE A 21 2.26 8.47 15.18
CA ILE A 21 3.03 7.81 14.14
C ILE A 21 2.40 8.02 12.77
N ASP A 22 3.25 8.26 11.78
CA ASP A 22 2.88 8.27 10.37
C ASP A 22 3.09 6.88 9.76
N LEU A 23 2.06 6.27 9.21
CA LEU A 23 2.15 4.98 8.52
C LEU A 23 1.75 5.13 7.06
N VAL A 24 2.49 4.48 6.17
CA VAL A 24 2.15 4.39 4.76
C VAL A 24 1.60 3.00 4.47
N VAL A 25 0.29 2.93 4.28
CA VAL A 25 -0.43 1.70 3.92
C VAL A 25 -0.36 1.51 2.41
N TYR A 26 -0.09 0.28 1.95
CA TYR A 26 -0.11 -0.04 0.52
C TYR A 26 -0.89 -1.33 0.22
N GLY A 27 -0.79 -1.82 -1.01
CA GLY A 27 -1.52 -3.03 -1.41
C GLY A 27 -3.03 -2.82 -1.49
N LYS A 28 -3.79 -3.87 -1.23
CA LYS A 28 -5.25 -3.83 -1.33
C LYS A 28 -5.90 -2.96 -0.27
N SER A 29 -5.33 -2.90 0.91
CA SER A 29 -5.80 -2.01 1.99
C SER A 29 -5.73 -0.54 1.60
N ALA A 30 -4.70 -0.12 0.85
CA ALA A 30 -4.61 1.24 0.33
C ALA A 30 -5.74 1.55 -0.68
N LEU A 31 -6.15 0.56 -1.50
CA LEU A 31 -7.28 0.74 -2.42
C LEU A 31 -8.60 0.96 -1.66
N HIS A 32 -8.84 0.21 -0.59
CA HIS A 32 -10.00 0.42 0.28
C HIS A 32 -10.02 1.81 0.90
N LEU A 33 -8.84 2.31 1.32
CA LEU A 33 -8.71 3.64 1.93
C LEU A 33 -8.92 4.78 0.93
N LEU A 34 -8.48 4.59 -0.33
CA LEU A 34 -8.60 5.61 -1.38
C LEU A 34 -9.97 5.63 -2.05
N TYR A 35 -10.57 4.45 -2.24
CA TYR A 35 -11.76 4.28 -3.09
C TYR A 35 -12.88 3.58 -2.34
N ASP A 36 -13.10 3.99 -1.08
CA ASP A 36 -14.08 3.41 -0.18
C ASP A 36 -15.44 3.19 -0.84
N GLY A 37 -16.01 2.00 -0.65
CA GLY A 37 -17.31 1.60 -1.19
C GLY A 37 -17.32 1.18 -2.66
N ASP A 38 -16.18 1.15 -3.37
CA ASP A 38 -16.14 0.60 -4.74
C ASP A 38 -16.17 -0.94 -4.69
N SER A 39 -17.24 -1.53 -5.23
CA SER A 39 -17.48 -2.98 -5.18
C SER A 39 -16.48 -3.81 -6.01
N ARG A 40 -15.68 -3.18 -6.86
CA ARG A 40 -14.64 -3.86 -7.64
C ARG A 40 -13.41 -4.20 -6.81
N ILE A 41 -13.24 -3.56 -5.65
CA ILE A 41 -12.14 -3.86 -4.74
C ILE A 41 -12.50 -5.12 -3.95
N GLY A 42 -11.75 -6.19 -4.16
CA GLY A 42 -11.93 -7.44 -3.41
C GLY A 42 -11.61 -7.27 -1.92
N VAL A 43 -12.19 -8.13 -1.07
CA VAL A 43 -11.93 -8.10 0.37
C VAL A 43 -10.45 -8.38 0.66
N THR A 44 -9.91 -7.69 1.65
CA THR A 44 -8.60 -8.01 2.24
C THR A 44 -8.74 -8.24 3.75
N ASN A 45 -7.90 -9.09 4.32
CA ASN A 45 -7.88 -9.39 5.76
C ASN A 45 -6.63 -8.85 6.44
N ASP A 46 -5.77 -8.17 5.70
CA ASP A 46 -4.50 -7.67 6.15
C ASP A 46 -4.27 -6.20 5.81
N VAL A 47 -3.32 -5.62 6.51
CA VAL A 47 -2.75 -4.31 6.20
C VAL A 47 -1.25 -4.48 6.04
N ASP A 48 -0.72 -4.01 4.91
CA ASP A 48 0.69 -3.97 4.62
C ASP A 48 1.20 -2.52 4.67
N LEU A 49 2.43 -2.34 5.17
CA LEU A 49 3.06 -1.03 5.34
C LEU A 49 4.35 -0.92 4.53
N ILE A 50 4.64 0.31 4.07
CA ILE A 50 5.96 0.70 3.55
C ILE A 50 6.60 1.67 4.52
N VAL A 51 7.83 1.39 4.93
CA VAL A 51 8.66 2.30 5.74
C VAL A 51 9.65 3.01 4.83
N PRO A 52 9.63 4.35 4.76
CA PRO A 52 10.62 5.11 4.03
C PRO A 52 12.03 4.87 4.58
N GLU A 53 13.04 4.78 3.72
CA GLU A 53 14.43 4.51 4.13
C GLU A 53 14.91 5.48 5.21
N ILE A 54 14.57 6.75 5.08
CA ILE A 54 14.93 7.79 6.05
C ILE A 54 14.33 7.53 7.44
N GLN A 55 13.28 6.74 7.55
CA GLN A 55 12.57 6.44 8.79
C GLN A 55 12.87 5.05 9.36
N VAL A 56 13.49 4.13 8.61
CA VAL A 56 13.72 2.73 9.02
C VAL A 56 14.35 2.65 10.41
N LYS A 57 15.48 3.32 10.65
CA LYS A 57 16.17 3.27 11.94
C LYS A 57 15.33 3.78 13.10
N THR A 58 14.57 4.86 12.88
CA THR A 58 13.69 5.44 13.90
C THR A 58 12.48 4.54 14.13
N PHE A 59 11.96 3.94 13.07
CA PHE A 59 10.83 3.03 13.12
C PHE A 59 11.16 1.74 13.90
N ASP A 60 12.32 1.15 13.66
CA ASP A 60 12.80 -0.05 14.37
C ASP A 60 12.92 0.18 15.88
N GLN A 61 13.20 1.39 16.31
CA GLN A 61 13.32 1.78 17.72
C GLN A 61 11.99 2.11 18.39
N ARG A 62 10.86 2.08 17.66
CA ARG A 62 9.53 2.37 18.20
C ARG A 62 8.94 1.17 18.93
N VAL A 63 9.46 0.88 20.15
CA VAL A 63 8.95 -0.22 20.98
C VAL A 63 7.44 -0.13 21.19
N ASP A 64 6.93 1.09 21.44
CA ASP A 64 5.50 1.36 21.58
C ASP A 64 4.67 0.93 20.35
N PHE A 65 5.21 1.07 19.14
CA PHE A 65 4.55 0.59 17.92
C PHE A 65 4.53 -0.93 17.85
N TRP A 66 5.64 -1.59 18.14
CA TRP A 66 5.72 -3.05 18.10
C TRP A 66 4.82 -3.71 19.13
N ASP A 67 4.76 -3.16 20.36
CA ASP A 67 3.84 -3.60 21.40
C ASP A 67 2.36 -3.39 20.99
N ALA A 68 2.05 -2.25 20.34
CA ALA A 68 0.72 -1.96 19.84
C ALA A 68 0.32 -2.92 18.71
N LEU A 69 1.26 -3.25 17.80
CA LEU A 69 1.06 -4.20 16.72
C LEU A 69 0.75 -5.61 17.25
N GLU A 70 1.52 -6.09 18.23
CA GLU A 70 1.30 -7.39 18.87
C GLU A 70 -0.11 -7.46 19.49
N LYS A 71 -0.47 -6.49 20.32
CA LYS A 71 -1.81 -6.39 20.93
C LYS A 71 -2.94 -6.30 19.90
N THR A 72 -2.69 -5.60 18.78
CA THR A 72 -3.64 -5.50 17.68
C THR A 72 -3.92 -6.86 17.05
N ASN A 73 -2.86 -7.60 16.72
CA ASN A 73 -2.97 -8.91 16.11
C ASN A 73 -3.60 -9.93 17.06
N GLU A 74 -3.27 -9.89 18.35
CA GLU A 74 -3.91 -10.71 19.39
C GLU A 74 -5.43 -10.42 19.49
N GLU A 75 -5.86 -9.15 19.57
CA GLU A 75 -7.27 -8.79 19.65
C GLU A 75 -8.06 -9.24 18.40
N LEU A 76 -7.42 -9.19 17.23
CA LEU A 76 -8.04 -9.51 15.95
C LEU A 76 -7.92 -10.98 15.53
N GLU A 77 -7.14 -11.80 16.24
CA GLU A 77 -6.84 -13.20 15.88
C GLU A 77 -8.10 -14.00 15.55
N SER A 78 -9.13 -13.92 16.41
CA SER A 78 -10.39 -14.66 16.22
C SER A 78 -11.18 -14.26 14.97
N THR A 79 -10.85 -13.13 14.37
CA THR A 79 -11.50 -12.59 13.16
C THR A 79 -10.71 -12.88 11.89
N GLY A 80 -9.47 -13.38 12.01
CA GLY A 80 -8.55 -13.57 10.90
C GLY A 80 -8.07 -12.28 10.26
N LEU A 81 -8.16 -11.16 10.98
CA LEU A 81 -7.63 -9.85 10.56
C LEU A 81 -6.29 -9.59 11.24
N TYR A 82 -5.35 -9.02 10.51
CA TYR A 82 -4.01 -8.76 11.05
C TYR A 82 -3.28 -7.65 10.27
N LEU A 83 -2.31 -7.05 10.96
CA LEU A 83 -1.29 -6.23 10.30
C LEU A 83 -0.09 -7.15 10.03
N SER A 84 0.25 -7.35 8.72
CA SER A 84 1.12 -8.45 8.33
C SER A 84 2.55 -8.02 8.04
N HIS A 85 2.76 -7.34 6.93
CA HIS A 85 4.08 -7.08 6.41
C HIS A 85 4.44 -5.61 6.54
N ILE A 86 5.68 -5.38 6.95
CA ILE A 86 6.29 -4.06 7.01
C ILE A 86 7.52 -4.11 6.11
N PHE A 87 7.43 -3.46 4.96
CA PHE A 87 8.48 -3.45 3.95
C PHE A 87 9.30 -2.17 4.03
N ASP A 88 10.61 -2.30 3.90
CA ASP A 88 11.48 -1.18 3.53
C ASP A 88 11.14 -0.75 2.08
N GLU A 89 11.18 0.56 1.80
CA GLU A 89 10.89 1.07 0.46
C GLU A 89 11.76 0.44 -0.63
N LYS A 90 12.98 -0.01 -0.30
CA LYS A 90 13.88 -0.71 -1.23
C LYS A 90 13.40 -2.10 -1.65
N GLN A 91 12.43 -2.65 -0.94
CA GLN A 91 11.84 -3.96 -1.26
C GLN A 91 10.64 -3.84 -2.19
N VAL A 92 10.23 -2.63 -2.55
CA VAL A 92 9.02 -2.35 -3.32
C VAL A 92 9.34 -1.52 -4.55
N ILE A 93 8.65 -1.74 -5.67
CA ILE A 93 8.80 -0.90 -6.86
C ILE A 93 8.09 0.43 -6.63
N LEU A 94 8.82 1.52 -6.63
CA LEU A 94 8.33 2.87 -6.38
C LEU A 94 8.99 3.90 -7.29
N HIS A 95 8.33 5.01 -7.51
CA HIS A 95 8.95 6.16 -8.20
C HIS A 95 9.87 6.93 -7.24
N PRO A 96 10.98 7.57 -7.69
CA PRO A 96 11.86 8.34 -6.82
C PRO A 96 11.17 9.43 -5.99
N SER A 97 10.07 9.98 -6.48
CA SER A 97 9.28 11.01 -5.78
C SER A 97 8.13 10.47 -4.94
N TRP A 98 7.98 9.16 -4.77
CA TRP A 98 6.83 8.51 -4.12
C TRP A 98 6.51 9.10 -2.75
N PHE A 99 7.55 9.35 -1.94
CA PHE A 99 7.37 9.84 -0.57
C PHE A 99 6.77 11.25 -0.52
N SER A 100 7.12 12.11 -1.48
CA SER A 100 6.55 13.46 -1.59
C SER A 100 5.16 13.47 -2.24
N SER A 101 4.81 12.44 -3.01
CA SER A 101 3.53 12.31 -3.71
C SER A 101 2.49 11.48 -2.94
N LYS A 102 2.85 10.91 -1.78
CA LYS A 102 1.92 10.15 -0.95
C LYS A 102 0.73 10.99 -0.51
N LEU A 103 -0.42 10.36 -0.40
CA LEU A 103 -1.68 11.01 -0.06
C LEU A 103 -2.02 10.74 1.41
N LYS A 104 -2.39 11.79 2.15
CA LYS A 104 -2.92 11.66 3.51
C LYS A 104 -4.37 11.23 3.44
N ILE A 105 -4.72 10.17 4.16
CA ILE A 105 -6.09 9.67 4.28
C ILE A 105 -6.71 10.22 5.56
N LEU A 106 -7.85 10.88 5.42
CA LEU A 106 -8.60 11.40 6.54
C LEU A 106 -9.64 10.37 6.99
N ILE A 107 -9.29 9.61 8.02
CA ILE A 107 -10.20 8.69 8.70
C ILE A 107 -10.68 9.39 9.98
N GLY A 108 -12.00 9.46 10.16
CA GLY A 108 -12.55 10.15 11.33
C GLY A 108 -12.06 9.55 12.65
N ARG A 109 -11.58 10.42 13.57
CA ARG A 109 -11.13 10.15 14.95
C ARG A 109 -10.15 8.98 15.09
N LEU A 110 -8.92 9.20 14.65
CA LEU A 110 -7.73 8.52 15.13
C LEU A 110 -6.99 9.46 16.09
N ASN A 111 -6.41 8.91 17.16
CA ASN A 111 -5.77 9.69 18.22
C ASN A 111 -4.26 9.85 17.98
N HIS A 112 -3.63 8.79 17.48
CA HIS A 112 -2.18 8.68 17.36
C HIS A 112 -1.72 8.32 15.95
N LEU A 113 -2.63 7.87 15.07
CA LEU A 113 -2.28 7.32 13.78
C LEU A 113 -2.58 8.33 12.65
N ASN A 114 -1.54 8.75 11.95
CA ASN A 114 -1.65 9.44 10.68
C ASN A 114 -1.46 8.43 9.54
N ILE A 115 -2.45 8.30 8.66
CA ILE A 115 -2.43 7.32 7.58
C ILE A 115 -2.14 8.02 6.27
N PHE A 116 -1.18 7.46 5.55
CA PHE A 116 -0.84 7.82 4.18
C PHE A 116 -0.95 6.60 3.28
N VAL A 117 -1.11 6.84 1.99
CA VAL A 117 -1.03 5.82 0.94
C VAL A 117 -0.16 6.35 -0.20
N PRO A 118 0.53 5.49 -0.94
CA PRO A 118 1.22 5.90 -2.16
C PRO A 118 0.26 6.52 -3.17
N SER A 119 0.77 7.31 -4.09
CA SER A 119 -0.04 7.83 -5.19
C SER A 119 -0.66 6.69 -6.02
N PRO A 120 -1.76 6.91 -6.76
CA PRO A 120 -2.33 5.88 -7.62
C PRO A 120 -1.31 5.26 -8.60
N MET A 121 -0.38 6.04 -9.13
CA MET A 121 0.67 5.50 -10.00
C MET A 121 1.69 4.66 -9.25
N ASP A 122 2.07 5.05 -8.04
CA ASP A 122 2.93 4.22 -7.17
C ASP A 122 2.22 2.93 -6.78
N LEU A 123 0.90 2.96 -6.50
CA LEU A 123 0.14 1.75 -6.24
C LEU A 123 0.14 0.79 -7.43
N ILE A 124 0.07 1.30 -8.69
CA ILE A 124 0.26 0.46 -9.88
C ILE A 124 1.66 -0.15 -9.88
N LEU A 125 2.72 0.64 -9.62
CA LEU A 125 4.09 0.11 -9.56
C LEU A 125 4.24 -1.01 -8.52
N THR A 126 3.67 -0.85 -7.33
CA THR A 126 3.72 -1.90 -6.29
C THR A 126 3.06 -3.21 -6.72
N LYS A 127 2.06 -3.15 -7.59
CA LYS A 127 1.38 -4.31 -8.15
C LYS A 127 2.16 -5.01 -9.27
N MET A 128 3.18 -4.36 -9.83
CA MET A 128 4.01 -4.92 -10.88
C MET A 128 5.11 -5.86 -10.36
N MET A 129 5.22 -6.05 -9.04
CA MET A 129 6.25 -6.89 -8.42
C MET A 129 6.06 -8.39 -8.67
N ARG A 130 4.87 -8.81 -9.12
CA ARG A 130 4.55 -10.22 -9.42
C ARG A 130 3.59 -10.31 -10.59
N ILE A 131 3.58 -11.47 -11.24
CA ILE A 131 2.64 -11.77 -12.33
C ILE A 131 1.44 -12.46 -11.70
N ASP A 132 0.45 -11.66 -11.30
CA ASP A 132 -0.76 -12.13 -10.63
C ASP A 132 -2.02 -11.52 -11.29
N PRO A 133 -3.04 -12.33 -11.64
CA PRO A 133 -4.25 -11.82 -12.26
C PRO A 133 -5.03 -10.82 -11.41
N LEU A 134 -5.02 -10.97 -10.07
CA LEU A 134 -5.71 -10.05 -9.17
C LEU A 134 -4.98 -8.71 -9.09
N ASP A 135 -3.63 -8.73 -9.06
CA ASP A 135 -2.85 -7.49 -9.12
C ASP A 135 -3.04 -6.76 -10.45
N ARG A 136 -3.14 -7.50 -11.57
CA ARG A 136 -3.46 -6.92 -12.88
C ARG A 136 -4.86 -6.30 -12.91
N ALA A 137 -5.85 -6.94 -12.31
CA ALA A 137 -7.19 -6.37 -12.18
C ALA A 137 -7.17 -5.09 -11.31
N ASP A 138 -6.41 -5.09 -10.23
CA ASP A 138 -6.24 -3.90 -9.40
C ASP A 138 -5.54 -2.77 -10.18
N MET A 139 -4.54 -3.06 -11.03
CA MET A 139 -3.87 -2.05 -11.88
C MET A 139 -4.85 -1.40 -12.87
N VAL A 140 -5.68 -2.18 -13.55
CA VAL A 140 -6.73 -1.67 -14.44
C VAL A 140 -7.71 -0.78 -13.67
N PHE A 141 -8.18 -1.27 -12.52
CA PHE A 141 -9.09 -0.53 -11.66
C PHE A 141 -8.52 0.84 -11.26
N ILE A 142 -7.25 0.88 -10.77
CA ILE A 142 -6.58 2.12 -10.36
C ILE A 142 -6.44 3.07 -11.57
N PHE A 143 -6.02 2.54 -12.71
CA PHE A 143 -5.81 3.32 -13.92
C PHE A 143 -7.09 4.04 -14.36
N GLU A 144 -8.21 3.30 -14.46
CA GLU A 144 -9.51 3.83 -14.85
C GLU A 144 -10.05 4.81 -13.79
N LYS A 145 -10.03 4.41 -12.52
CA LYS A 145 -10.64 5.17 -11.42
C LYS A 145 -9.95 6.50 -11.16
N SER A 146 -8.64 6.56 -11.41
CA SER A 146 -7.82 7.77 -11.24
C SER A 146 -7.63 8.55 -12.54
N GLU A 147 -8.27 8.14 -13.64
CA GLU A 147 -8.19 8.80 -14.95
C GLU A 147 -6.73 9.05 -15.38
N ILE A 148 -5.88 8.04 -15.18
CA ILE A 148 -4.45 8.14 -15.50
C ILE A 148 -4.27 8.14 -17.02
N LYS A 149 -3.48 9.08 -17.53
CA LYS A 149 -3.13 9.12 -18.96
C LYS A 149 -2.03 8.12 -19.28
N PRO A 150 -2.11 7.34 -20.38
CA PRO A 150 -1.10 6.35 -20.76
C PRO A 150 0.32 6.90 -20.78
N GLU A 151 0.53 8.06 -21.42
CA GLU A 151 1.86 8.66 -21.54
C GLU A 151 2.45 9.03 -20.18
N LYS A 152 1.59 9.40 -19.20
CA LYS A 152 2.03 9.73 -17.86
C LYS A 152 2.47 8.48 -17.10
N LEU A 153 1.72 7.37 -17.21
CA LEU A 153 2.09 6.11 -16.60
C LEU A 153 3.34 5.52 -17.24
N GLN A 154 3.46 5.61 -18.57
CA GLN A 154 4.66 5.18 -19.28
C GLN A 154 5.93 5.87 -18.77
N ASN A 155 5.92 7.19 -18.66
CA ASN A 155 7.05 7.95 -18.13
C ASN A 155 7.34 7.57 -16.65
N TYR A 156 6.30 7.36 -15.87
CA TYR A 156 6.42 6.95 -14.48
C TYR A 156 7.08 5.57 -14.33
N CYS A 157 6.74 4.62 -15.18
CA CYS A 157 7.38 3.31 -15.23
C CYS A 157 8.84 3.37 -15.68
N LEU A 158 9.23 4.35 -16.53
CA LEU A 158 10.62 4.50 -16.97
C LEU A 158 11.54 5.00 -15.83
N GLU A 159 11.01 5.78 -14.91
CA GLU A 159 11.76 6.34 -13.78
C GLU A 159 11.67 5.47 -12.51
N ALA A 160 10.86 4.41 -12.53
CA ALA A 160 10.64 3.55 -11.36
C ALA A 160 11.93 2.87 -10.89
N ILE A 161 12.12 2.85 -9.56
CA ILE A 161 13.20 2.13 -8.90
C ILE A 161 12.69 0.71 -8.62
N CYS A 162 13.36 -0.28 -9.22
CA CYS A 162 13.03 -1.68 -9.03
C CYS A 162 14.04 -2.33 -8.07
N PRO A 163 13.59 -3.13 -7.08
CA PRO A 163 14.48 -3.91 -6.22
C PRO A 163 15.43 -4.81 -7.01
N ASP A 164 16.64 -5.03 -6.45
CA ASP A 164 17.67 -5.87 -7.09
C ASP A 164 17.41 -7.37 -6.86
N GLN A 165 16.22 -7.83 -7.26
CA GLN A 165 15.80 -9.23 -7.22
C GLN A 165 15.34 -9.62 -8.61
N LEU A 166 15.90 -10.71 -9.15
CA LEU A 166 15.64 -11.13 -10.54
C LEU A 166 14.16 -11.35 -10.81
N GLU A 167 13.47 -12.02 -9.90
CA GLU A 167 12.05 -12.35 -10.03
C GLU A 167 11.17 -11.08 -10.09
N ILE A 168 11.53 -10.05 -9.30
CA ILE A 168 10.80 -8.78 -9.31
C ILE A 168 11.06 -8.02 -10.62
N ARG A 169 12.31 -7.99 -11.08
CA ARG A 169 12.68 -7.37 -12.36
C ARG A 169 11.98 -8.03 -13.54
N ASP A 170 11.96 -9.37 -13.58
CA ASP A 170 11.28 -10.13 -14.64
C ASP A 170 9.77 -9.88 -14.61
N ALA A 171 9.16 -9.85 -13.42
CA ALA A 171 7.75 -9.53 -13.25
C ALA A 171 7.45 -8.10 -13.71
N PHE A 172 8.29 -7.13 -13.36
CA PHE A 172 8.14 -5.73 -13.76
C PHE A 172 8.16 -5.58 -15.30
N GLU A 173 9.16 -6.17 -15.99
CA GLU A 173 9.23 -6.12 -17.45
C GLU A 173 8.04 -6.83 -18.13
N ASN A 174 7.61 -7.96 -17.58
CA ASN A 174 6.42 -8.67 -18.06
C ASN A 174 5.16 -7.81 -17.91
N ASN A 175 4.97 -7.19 -16.76
CA ASN A 175 3.82 -6.31 -16.52
C ASN A 175 3.88 -5.04 -17.38
N LYS A 176 5.05 -4.46 -17.64
CA LYS A 176 5.17 -3.35 -18.62
C LYS A 176 4.70 -3.75 -20.00
N SER A 177 5.08 -4.95 -20.46
CA SER A 177 4.63 -5.47 -21.75
C SER A 177 3.12 -5.68 -21.78
N TRP A 178 2.57 -6.25 -20.71
CA TRP A 178 1.14 -6.42 -20.56
C TRP A 178 0.38 -5.08 -20.52
N LEU A 179 0.88 -4.06 -19.81
CA LEU A 179 0.26 -2.72 -19.78
C LEU A 179 0.20 -2.08 -21.18
N ARG A 180 1.23 -2.30 -22.03
CA ARG A 180 1.20 -1.85 -23.44
C ARG A 180 0.12 -2.55 -24.23
N GLU A 181 -0.05 -3.85 -24.07
CA GLU A 181 -1.11 -4.63 -24.72
C GLU A 181 -2.51 -4.14 -24.31
N GLN A 182 -2.65 -3.63 -23.08
CA GLN A 182 -3.90 -3.03 -22.58
C GLN A 182 -4.08 -1.55 -23.01
N GLY A 183 -3.09 -0.93 -23.65
CA GLY A 183 -3.14 0.50 -24.01
C GLY A 183 -3.03 1.45 -22.80
N MET A 184 -2.45 0.99 -21.69
CA MET A 184 -2.29 1.77 -20.46
C MET A 184 -0.93 2.51 -20.41
N VAL A 185 0.02 2.16 -21.25
CA VAL A 185 1.35 2.79 -21.43
C VAL A 185 1.79 2.78 -22.88
#